data_ebecbfa6493cdafb826a5bc1d223cec9
#
_entry.id   ebecbfa6493cdafb826a5bc1d223cec9
#
_cell.length_a   1.000
_cell.length_b   1.000
_cell.length_c   1.000
_cell.angle_alpha   90.00
_cell.angle_beta   90.00
_cell.angle_gamma   90.00
#
_symmetry.space_group_name_H-M   'P 1'
#
loop_
_entity.id
_entity.type
_entity.pdbx_description
1 polymer ?
#
loop_
_entity_poly.entity_id
_entity_poly.type
_entity_poly.pdbx_seq_one_letter_code
_entity_poly.pdbx_strand_id
1 'polypeptide(L)'
;VLALLAGLVEAPAVPVPGAAEFRSQIRPILQTYCFDCHGDGAHKGNVAFDELKSDQSVLTNRDLWFKALKNLRADMMPPAKKPQPSPEQKQEIAQWIKSAVFCADPANPDPGRVTVRRLNRVEYRNTIRDLMGIDYDTQTEFPPDDTGYGFDTIGDVLTISPMLLEKYMIAAEKIVALAVPEKKEGAKDNVYKRFFPKDVPAGSKERKAYAREIFADFARKAFRRPADEKTVKRLVAMAEEDYSQPGQTFESGIGQAMVAVLASPRFIFREEATIGKGDPHGNELVDEYSLASRLSYFLWSSMPDEEL
;
A
#
# COMPACT_ATOMS: atom_id res chain seq x y z
N VAL A 1 -43.50 54.53 16.70
CA VAL A 1 -42.51 53.44 16.78
C VAL A 1 -43.28 52.17 16.44
N LEU A 2 -43.20 51.74 15.16
CA LEU A 2 -43.72 50.44 14.68
C LEU A 2 -42.63 49.37 14.86
N ALA A 3 -42.85 48.38 15.70
CA ALA A 3 -42.01 47.22 15.82
C ALA A 3 -42.44 46.19 14.76
N LEU A 4 -41.57 45.94 13.75
CA LEU A 4 -41.69 44.82 12.84
C LEU A 4 -41.26 43.53 13.58
N LEU A 5 -42.24 42.68 13.91
CA LEU A 5 -41.97 41.28 14.27
C LEU A 5 -41.71 40.49 12.98
N ALA A 6 -40.43 40.28 12.65
CA ALA A 6 -40.02 39.33 11.62
C ALA A 6 -40.17 37.92 12.19
N GLY A 7 -41.23 37.22 11.83
CA GLY A 7 -41.37 35.79 12.09
C GLY A 7 -40.31 35.00 11.32
N LEU A 8 -39.40 34.37 12.04
CA LEU A 8 -38.48 33.37 11.49
C LEU A 8 -39.31 32.15 11.06
N VAL A 9 -39.58 32.06 9.77
CA VAL A 9 -40.12 30.83 9.18
C VAL A 9 -38.95 29.84 9.13
N GLU A 10 -38.91 28.87 10.04
CA GLU A 10 -37.99 27.74 9.94
C GLU A 10 -38.29 27.00 8.63
N ALA A 11 -37.32 27.01 7.72
CA ALA A 11 -37.40 26.21 6.52
C ALA A 11 -37.50 24.72 6.91
N PRO A 12 -38.40 23.94 6.29
CA PRO A 12 -38.47 22.50 6.57
C PRO A 12 -37.14 21.86 6.27
N ALA A 13 -36.57 21.15 7.27
CA ALA A 13 -35.33 20.43 7.13
C ALA A 13 -35.48 19.39 5.99
N VAL A 14 -34.65 19.50 4.95
CA VAL A 14 -34.61 18.53 3.86
C VAL A 14 -34.27 17.18 4.49
N PRO A 15 -35.07 16.12 4.25
CA PRO A 15 -34.77 14.79 4.79
C PRO A 15 -33.41 14.32 4.33
N VAL A 16 -32.49 14.05 5.26
CA VAL A 16 -31.18 13.51 4.94
C VAL A 16 -31.38 12.05 4.51
N PRO A 17 -30.97 11.67 3.29
CA PRO A 17 -31.08 10.29 2.83
C PRO A 17 -30.47 9.33 3.85
N GLY A 18 -31.11 8.19 4.10
CA GLY A 18 -30.67 7.19 5.08
C GLY A 18 -31.15 7.41 6.52
N ALA A 19 -31.41 8.65 6.95
CA ALA A 19 -31.93 8.91 8.29
C ALA A 19 -33.43 8.59 8.39
N ALA A 20 -34.18 8.79 7.33
CA ALA A 20 -35.60 8.38 7.26
C ALA A 20 -35.72 6.85 7.30
N GLU A 21 -34.88 6.15 6.54
CA GLU A 21 -34.78 4.68 6.52
C GLU A 21 -34.39 4.15 7.90
N PHE A 22 -33.42 4.78 8.57
CA PHE A 22 -33.06 4.43 9.94
C PHE A 22 -34.29 4.43 10.87
N ARG A 23 -35.09 5.51 10.84
CA ARG A 23 -36.24 5.65 11.73
C ARG A 23 -37.33 4.62 11.44
N SER A 24 -37.61 4.35 10.15
CA SER A 24 -38.72 3.50 9.74
C SER A 24 -38.38 2.00 9.71
N GLN A 25 -37.15 1.63 9.43
CA GLN A 25 -36.78 0.25 9.19
C GLN A 25 -35.73 -0.25 10.21
N ILE A 26 -34.63 0.45 10.39
CA ILE A 26 -33.51 -0.01 11.20
C ILE A 26 -33.77 0.11 12.70
N ARG A 27 -34.26 1.26 13.15
CA ARG A 27 -34.53 1.51 14.58
C ARG A 27 -35.49 0.48 15.21
N PRO A 28 -36.59 0.08 14.59
CA PRO A 28 -37.46 -0.98 15.13
C PRO A 28 -36.75 -2.30 15.36
N ILE A 29 -35.86 -2.70 14.45
CA ILE A 29 -35.05 -3.91 14.60
C ILE A 29 -34.11 -3.78 15.79
N LEU A 30 -33.39 -2.63 15.89
CA LEU A 30 -32.50 -2.39 17.01
C LEU A 30 -33.25 -2.35 18.35
N GLN A 31 -34.44 -1.75 18.40
CA GLN A 31 -35.28 -1.76 19.60
C GLN A 31 -35.64 -3.16 20.05
N THR A 32 -35.99 -4.04 19.11
CA THR A 32 -36.40 -5.41 19.41
C THR A 32 -35.24 -6.29 19.91
N TYR A 33 -34.04 -6.15 19.33
CA TYR A 33 -32.96 -7.11 19.54
C TYR A 33 -31.74 -6.54 20.28
N CYS A 34 -31.57 -5.23 20.32
CA CYS A 34 -30.35 -4.59 20.81
C CYS A 34 -30.55 -3.70 22.03
N PHE A 35 -31.70 -3.06 22.21
CA PHE A 35 -31.94 -2.05 23.25
C PHE A 35 -31.86 -2.62 24.66
N ASP A 36 -32.25 -3.86 24.92
CA ASP A 36 -32.05 -4.51 26.23
C ASP A 36 -30.64 -4.35 26.81
N CYS A 37 -29.65 -4.19 25.94
CA CYS A 37 -28.24 -4.05 26.33
C CYS A 37 -27.62 -2.72 25.89
N HIS A 38 -28.16 -2.09 24.84
CA HIS A 38 -27.59 -0.93 24.18
C HIS A 38 -28.62 0.20 23.96
N GLY A 39 -29.53 0.40 24.91
CA GLY A 39 -30.58 1.44 24.89
C GLY A 39 -31.38 1.41 26.18
N ASP A 40 -32.36 2.25 26.29
CA ASP A 40 -33.30 2.37 27.42
C ASP A 40 -32.56 2.45 28.79
N GLY A 41 -31.42 3.17 28.81
CA GLY A 41 -30.57 3.33 29.99
C GLY A 41 -29.48 2.27 30.15
N ALA A 42 -29.40 1.27 29.25
CA ALA A 42 -28.33 0.27 29.23
C ALA A 42 -27.21 0.67 28.25
N HIS A 43 -25.94 0.58 28.71
CA HIS A 43 -24.76 1.03 27.95
C HIS A 43 -23.68 -0.05 27.86
N LYS A 44 -24.03 -1.30 27.60
CA LYS A 44 -23.03 -2.38 27.53
C LYS A 44 -22.01 -2.12 26.43
N GLY A 45 -20.73 -2.22 26.74
CA GLY A 45 -19.65 -1.92 25.82
C GLY A 45 -19.56 -0.45 25.38
N ASN A 46 -20.08 0.49 26.19
CA ASN A 46 -20.19 1.92 25.89
C ASN A 46 -20.96 2.21 24.59
N VAL A 47 -22.01 1.43 24.33
CA VAL A 47 -22.89 1.60 23.18
C VAL A 47 -24.31 1.79 23.66
N ALA A 48 -24.96 2.87 23.22
CA ALA A 48 -26.38 3.18 23.45
C ALA A 48 -26.98 3.77 22.17
N PHE A 49 -27.83 3.00 21.50
CA PHE A 49 -28.46 3.43 20.24
C PHE A 49 -29.57 4.47 20.43
N ASP A 50 -30.17 4.56 21.62
CA ASP A 50 -31.17 5.53 21.96
C ASP A 50 -30.60 6.94 22.19
N GLU A 51 -29.30 7.08 22.36
CA GLU A 51 -28.61 8.38 22.42
C GLU A 51 -28.40 9.02 21.04
N LEU A 52 -28.62 8.30 19.97
CA LEU A 52 -28.60 8.83 18.60
C LEU A 52 -29.89 9.62 18.31
N LYS A 53 -29.98 10.86 18.83
CA LYS A 53 -31.21 11.67 18.80
C LYS A 53 -31.40 12.49 17.54
N SER A 54 -30.35 12.76 16.77
CA SER A 54 -30.40 13.55 15.55
C SER A 54 -29.97 12.77 14.34
N ASP A 55 -30.47 13.13 13.17
CA ASP A 55 -30.04 12.52 11.89
C ASP A 55 -28.54 12.60 11.71
N GLN A 56 -27.94 13.72 12.12
CA GLN A 56 -26.48 13.86 12.08
C GLN A 56 -25.80 12.84 13.01
N SER A 57 -26.24 12.69 14.27
CA SER A 57 -25.64 11.74 15.21
C SER A 57 -25.78 10.30 14.73
N VAL A 58 -26.88 9.96 14.06
CA VAL A 58 -27.11 8.65 13.44
C VAL A 58 -26.10 8.39 12.31
N LEU A 59 -25.92 9.34 11.40
CA LEU A 59 -25.14 9.10 10.17
C LEU A 59 -23.63 9.32 10.34
N THR A 60 -23.21 10.16 11.32
CA THR A 60 -21.77 10.48 11.47
C THR A 60 -21.03 9.63 12.50
N ASN A 61 -21.72 8.84 13.32
CA ASN A 61 -21.08 7.99 14.33
C ASN A 61 -20.50 6.70 13.72
N ARG A 62 -19.54 6.87 12.81
CA ARG A 62 -18.95 5.78 12.02
C ARG A 62 -18.34 4.68 12.88
N ASP A 63 -17.65 5.02 13.97
CA ASP A 63 -17.00 4.04 14.87
C ASP A 63 -18.01 3.11 15.54
N LEU A 64 -19.13 3.65 16.00
CA LEU A 64 -20.22 2.87 16.57
C LEU A 64 -20.78 1.89 15.53
N TRP A 65 -21.11 2.41 14.34
CA TRP A 65 -21.69 1.58 13.29
C TRP A 65 -20.71 0.55 12.71
N PHE A 66 -19.42 0.87 12.66
CA PHE A 66 -18.40 -0.10 12.27
C PHE A 66 -18.33 -1.27 13.27
N LYS A 67 -18.34 -0.97 14.58
CA LYS A 67 -18.36 -1.99 15.63
C LYS A 67 -19.64 -2.82 15.57
N ALA A 68 -20.79 -2.18 15.38
CA ALA A 68 -22.08 -2.85 15.23
C ALA A 68 -22.07 -3.81 14.02
N LEU A 69 -21.65 -3.34 12.86
CA LEU A 69 -21.56 -4.14 11.64
C LEU A 69 -20.60 -5.34 11.80
N LYS A 70 -19.43 -5.12 12.40
CA LYS A 70 -18.44 -6.18 12.65
C LYS A 70 -19.03 -7.28 13.54
N ASN A 71 -19.62 -6.91 14.66
CA ASN A 71 -20.18 -7.87 15.61
C ASN A 71 -21.42 -8.59 15.07
N LEU A 72 -22.26 -7.89 14.31
CA LEU A 72 -23.44 -8.48 13.64
C LEU A 72 -23.02 -9.52 12.60
N ARG A 73 -22.02 -9.22 11.79
CA ARG A 73 -21.50 -10.14 10.73
C ARG A 73 -20.73 -11.34 11.29
N ALA A 74 -20.14 -11.19 12.46
CA ALA A 74 -19.44 -12.26 13.15
C ALA A 74 -20.37 -13.12 14.02
N ASP A 75 -21.70 -12.87 13.99
CA ASP A 75 -22.71 -13.49 14.86
C ASP A 75 -22.38 -13.41 16.37
N MET A 76 -21.59 -12.38 16.76
CA MET A 76 -21.26 -12.13 18.16
C MET A 76 -22.35 -11.33 18.87
N MET A 77 -23.19 -10.59 18.11
CA MET A 77 -24.29 -9.78 18.62
C MET A 77 -25.56 -9.99 17.79
N PRO A 78 -26.74 -10.16 18.43
CA PRO A 78 -26.93 -10.40 19.86
C PRO A 78 -26.26 -11.68 20.34
N PRO A 79 -25.94 -11.81 21.66
CA PRO A 79 -25.39 -13.07 22.21
C PRO A 79 -26.30 -14.27 21.94
N ALA A 80 -25.74 -15.45 21.75
CA ALA A 80 -26.45 -16.67 21.31
C ALA A 80 -27.70 -17.06 22.15
N LYS A 81 -27.77 -16.62 23.41
CA LYS A 81 -28.90 -16.91 24.31
C LYS A 81 -30.01 -15.85 24.26
N LYS A 82 -29.87 -14.81 23.45
CA LYS A 82 -30.84 -13.74 23.27
C LYS A 82 -31.60 -13.91 21.95
N PRO A 83 -32.81 -13.32 21.81
CA PRO A 83 -33.53 -13.28 20.54
C PRO A 83 -32.62 -12.78 19.42
N GLN A 84 -32.69 -13.41 18.25
CA GLN A 84 -31.83 -13.09 17.10
C GLN A 84 -32.66 -12.44 15.99
N PRO A 85 -32.15 -11.40 15.33
CA PRO A 85 -32.72 -10.90 14.09
C PRO A 85 -32.70 -11.98 13.02
N SER A 86 -33.68 -11.98 12.11
CA SER A 86 -33.65 -12.86 10.95
C SER A 86 -32.44 -12.58 10.05
N PRO A 87 -32.02 -13.51 9.17
CA PRO A 87 -30.95 -13.24 8.18
C PRO A 87 -31.23 -11.99 7.33
N GLU A 88 -32.49 -11.78 6.96
CA GLU A 88 -32.93 -10.63 6.17
C GLU A 88 -32.77 -9.32 6.97
N GLN A 89 -33.18 -9.32 8.24
CA GLN A 89 -33.02 -8.16 9.13
C GLN A 89 -31.52 -7.84 9.38
N LYS A 90 -30.68 -8.86 9.55
CA LYS A 90 -29.23 -8.68 9.67
C LYS A 90 -28.65 -8.06 8.39
N GLN A 91 -29.11 -8.51 7.23
CA GLN A 91 -28.70 -7.98 5.93
C GLN A 91 -29.17 -6.54 5.74
N GLU A 92 -30.41 -6.22 6.14
CA GLU A 92 -30.99 -4.87 6.07
C GLU A 92 -30.19 -3.88 6.90
N ILE A 93 -29.89 -4.19 8.16
CA ILE A 93 -29.00 -3.38 9.00
C ILE A 93 -27.63 -3.19 8.35
N ALA A 94 -27.02 -4.30 7.88
CA ALA A 94 -25.69 -4.27 7.27
C ALA A 94 -25.66 -3.43 5.99
N GLN A 95 -26.68 -3.54 5.16
CA GLN A 95 -26.80 -2.75 3.93
C GLN A 95 -26.99 -1.28 4.23
N TRP A 96 -27.90 -0.94 5.16
CA TRP A 96 -28.11 0.43 5.58
C TRP A 96 -26.83 1.07 6.14
N ILE A 97 -26.10 0.38 7.01
CA ILE A 97 -24.82 0.87 7.54
C ILE A 97 -23.85 1.18 6.39
N LYS A 98 -23.74 0.28 5.42
CA LYS A 98 -22.82 0.47 4.29
C LYS A 98 -23.22 1.66 3.41
N SER A 99 -24.49 1.73 3.02
CA SER A 99 -24.97 2.75 2.08
C SER A 99 -25.13 4.12 2.74
N ALA A 100 -25.79 4.19 3.91
CA ALA A 100 -26.16 5.46 4.55
C ALA A 100 -25.01 6.05 5.40
N VAL A 101 -24.28 5.22 6.17
CA VAL A 101 -23.24 5.71 7.08
C VAL A 101 -21.88 5.78 6.39
N PHE A 102 -21.52 4.72 5.63
CA PHE A 102 -20.25 4.66 4.94
C PHE A 102 -20.30 5.16 3.50
N CYS A 103 -21.48 5.49 2.98
CA CYS A 103 -21.69 5.95 1.61
C CYS A 103 -21.13 4.97 0.57
N ALA A 104 -21.11 3.67 0.88
CA ALA A 104 -20.63 2.65 -0.03
C ALA A 104 -21.70 2.38 -1.09
N ASP A 105 -21.39 2.76 -2.33
CA ASP A 105 -22.20 2.49 -3.50
C ASP A 105 -21.56 1.38 -4.32
N PRO A 106 -22.16 0.17 -4.43
CA PRO A 106 -21.63 -0.90 -5.26
C PRO A 106 -21.53 -0.56 -6.74
N ALA A 107 -22.39 0.35 -7.22
CA ALA A 107 -22.37 0.80 -8.62
C ALA A 107 -21.26 1.84 -8.87
N ASN A 108 -20.77 2.49 -7.82
CA ASN A 108 -19.70 3.47 -7.87
C ASN A 108 -18.71 3.23 -6.72
N PRO A 109 -17.90 2.15 -6.76
CA PRO A 109 -17.00 1.82 -5.68
C PRO A 109 -15.92 2.90 -5.53
N ASP A 110 -15.77 3.41 -4.30
CA ASP A 110 -14.65 4.30 -3.95
C ASP A 110 -13.42 3.42 -3.63
N PRO A 111 -12.38 3.42 -4.49
CA PRO A 111 -11.16 2.66 -4.25
C PRO A 111 -10.34 3.22 -3.08
N GLY A 112 -10.74 4.34 -2.51
CA GLY A 112 -9.98 5.06 -1.50
C GLY A 112 -8.77 5.80 -2.07
N ARG A 113 -7.96 6.36 -1.18
CA ARG A 113 -6.75 7.08 -1.55
C ARG A 113 -5.56 6.12 -1.66
N VAL A 114 -4.91 6.10 -2.80
CA VAL A 114 -3.64 5.40 -2.97
C VAL A 114 -2.53 6.26 -2.39
N THR A 115 -1.78 5.71 -1.44
CA THR A 115 -0.60 6.37 -0.85
C THR A 115 0.67 5.73 -1.40
N VAL A 116 1.64 6.57 -1.75
CA VAL A 116 2.99 6.09 -2.04
C VAL A 116 3.57 5.50 -0.75
N ARG A 117 3.95 4.24 -0.78
CA ARG A 117 4.56 3.57 0.37
C ARG A 117 5.90 2.95 0.03
N ARG A 118 6.81 2.95 1.00
CA ARG A 118 8.05 2.19 0.90
C ARG A 118 7.80 0.70 1.08
N LEU A 119 8.75 -0.11 0.67
CA LEU A 119 8.79 -1.52 1.05
C LEU A 119 8.95 -1.62 2.58
N ASN A 120 8.18 -2.51 3.22
CA ASN A 120 8.44 -2.90 4.60
C ASN A 120 9.64 -3.86 4.66
N ARG A 121 10.11 -4.23 5.86
CA ARG A 121 11.29 -5.08 6.04
C ARG A 121 11.19 -6.42 5.33
N VAL A 122 10.02 -7.04 5.33
CA VAL A 122 9.78 -8.35 4.68
C VAL A 122 9.81 -8.19 3.17
N GLU A 123 9.10 -7.20 2.63
CA GLU A 123 9.06 -6.90 1.20
C GLU A 123 10.46 -6.53 0.67
N TYR A 124 11.21 -5.73 1.42
CA TYR A 124 12.59 -5.38 1.05
C TYR A 124 13.48 -6.63 1.01
N ARG A 125 13.48 -7.47 2.07
CA ARG A 125 14.25 -8.71 2.13
C ARG A 125 13.93 -9.63 0.95
N ASN A 126 12.65 -9.88 0.70
CA ASN A 126 12.20 -10.74 -0.39
C ASN A 126 12.61 -10.18 -1.76
N THR A 127 12.41 -8.87 -1.97
CA THR A 127 12.81 -8.20 -3.22
C THR A 127 14.32 -8.28 -3.44
N ILE A 128 15.14 -8.07 -2.41
CA ILE A 128 16.60 -8.22 -2.49
C ILE A 128 16.99 -9.66 -2.79
N ARG A 129 16.36 -10.63 -2.14
CA ARG A 129 16.63 -12.05 -2.40
C ARG A 129 16.36 -12.40 -3.87
N ASP A 130 15.23 -11.96 -4.40
CA ASP A 130 14.81 -12.30 -5.76
C ASP A 130 15.60 -11.51 -6.82
N LEU A 131 15.92 -10.24 -6.58
CA LEU A 131 16.71 -9.40 -7.47
C LEU A 131 18.22 -9.71 -7.44
N MET A 132 18.78 -9.78 -6.23
CA MET A 132 20.25 -9.86 -6.03
C MET A 132 20.74 -11.27 -5.71
N GLY A 133 19.86 -12.20 -5.32
CA GLY A 133 20.22 -13.54 -4.88
C GLY A 133 20.81 -13.58 -3.45
N ILE A 134 20.63 -12.53 -2.67
CA ILE A 134 21.17 -12.37 -1.31
C ILE A 134 20.03 -12.36 -0.31
N ASP A 135 20.11 -13.19 0.72
CA ASP A 135 19.21 -13.14 1.86
C ASP A 135 19.75 -12.15 2.90
N TYR A 136 19.31 -10.89 2.79
CA TYR A 136 19.73 -9.80 3.66
C TYR A 136 18.89 -9.73 4.92
N ASP A 137 19.53 -9.78 6.10
CA ASP A 137 18.82 -9.77 7.38
C ASP A 137 18.29 -8.35 7.74
N THR A 138 17.09 -8.05 7.25
CA THR A 138 16.40 -6.79 7.56
C THR A 138 15.88 -6.72 9.00
N GLN A 139 15.81 -7.84 9.72
CA GLN A 139 15.33 -7.88 11.10
C GLN A 139 16.30 -7.20 12.07
N THR A 140 17.60 -7.42 11.86
CA THR A 140 18.66 -6.84 12.69
C THR A 140 19.21 -5.54 12.14
N GLU A 141 19.20 -5.36 10.83
CA GLU A 141 19.84 -4.20 10.17
C GLU A 141 18.92 -2.96 10.10
N PHE A 142 17.60 -3.15 10.06
CA PHE A 142 16.63 -2.06 9.98
C PHE A 142 15.83 -1.90 11.27
N PRO A 143 15.41 -0.68 11.63
CA PRO A 143 14.45 -0.48 12.72
C PRO A 143 13.12 -1.17 12.38
N PRO A 144 12.32 -1.54 13.39
CA PRO A 144 10.98 -2.08 13.17
C PRO A 144 10.12 -1.14 12.31
N ASP A 145 9.27 -1.72 11.47
CA ASP A 145 8.27 -0.94 10.75
C ASP A 145 7.14 -0.50 11.70
N ASP A 146 6.67 0.73 11.53
CA ASP A 146 5.46 1.18 12.20
C ASP A 146 4.25 0.44 11.62
N THR A 147 3.24 0.22 12.46
CA THR A 147 2.01 -0.47 12.08
C THR A 147 0.80 0.43 12.24
N GLY A 148 -0.14 0.34 11.30
CA GLY A 148 -1.46 0.94 11.39
C GLY A 148 -2.53 -0.15 11.47
N TYR A 149 -3.40 -0.10 12.48
CA TYR A 149 -4.46 -1.10 12.68
C TYR A 149 -3.96 -2.56 12.74
N GLY A 150 -2.70 -2.78 13.12
CA GLY A 150 -2.07 -4.10 13.15
C GLY A 150 -1.41 -4.55 11.83
N PHE A 151 -1.35 -3.68 10.82
CA PHE A 151 -0.74 -3.97 9.52
C PHE A 151 0.49 -3.09 9.28
N ASP A 152 1.57 -3.67 8.80
CA ASP A 152 2.83 -3.01 8.40
C ASP A 152 2.88 -2.68 6.89
N THR A 153 1.74 -2.70 6.23
CA THR A 153 1.60 -2.41 4.79
C THR A 153 0.84 -1.11 4.51
N ILE A 154 0.51 -0.34 5.55
CA ILE A 154 -0.22 0.92 5.43
C ILE A 154 0.76 2.05 5.12
N GLY A 155 0.60 2.72 3.96
CA GLY A 155 1.50 3.77 3.48
C GLY A 155 1.62 4.96 4.42
N ASP A 156 0.53 5.34 5.07
CA ASP A 156 0.51 6.51 5.98
C ASP A 156 1.39 6.33 7.23
N VAL A 157 1.72 5.09 7.62
CA VAL A 157 2.61 4.82 8.76
C VAL A 157 4.04 4.42 8.34
N LEU A 158 4.23 3.96 7.10
CA LEU A 158 5.55 3.56 6.58
C LEU A 158 6.39 4.77 6.17
N THR A 159 6.72 5.63 7.13
CA THR A 159 7.56 6.82 6.91
C THR A 159 9.04 6.46 6.71
N ILE A 160 9.83 7.39 6.17
CA ILE A 160 11.29 7.30 6.11
C ILE A 160 11.90 8.37 7.01
N SER A 161 12.61 7.93 8.05
CA SER A 161 13.47 8.78 8.84
C SER A 161 14.85 8.95 8.17
N PRO A 162 15.62 10.01 8.48
CA PRO A 162 16.99 10.15 8.00
C PRO A 162 17.86 8.94 8.36
N MET A 163 17.70 8.38 9.56
CA MET A 163 18.40 7.18 10.00
C MET A 163 18.05 5.96 9.11
N LEU A 164 16.79 5.78 8.76
CA LEU A 164 16.38 4.66 7.90
C LEU A 164 16.92 4.84 6.48
N LEU A 165 16.98 6.08 5.97
CA LEU A 165 17.58 6.36 4.67
C LEU A 165 19.07 5.99 4.64
N GLU A 166 19.83 6.35 5.69
CA GLU A 166 21.22 5.93 5.85
C GLU A 166 21.36 4.41 5.89
N LYS A 167 20.46 3.72 6.60
CA LYS A 167 20.43 2.25 6.63
C LYS A 167 20.19 1.62 5.25
N TYR A 168 19.32 2.20 4.41
CA TYR A 168 19.15 1.76 3.02
C TYR A 168 20.40 1.93 2.18
N MET A 169 21.16 3.02 2.36
CA MET A 169 22.43 3.25 1.65
C MET A 169 23.45 2.21 2.06
N ILE A 170 23.68 2.00 3.36
CA ILE A 170 24.59 0.99 3.89
C ILE A 170 24.18 -0.42 3.44
N ALA A 171 22.89 -0.72 3.45
CA ALA A 171 22.38 -2.00 2.98
C ALA A 171 22.68 -2.21 1.49
N ALA A 172 22.47 -1.19 0.65
CA ALA A 172 22.78 -1.26 -0.78
C ALA A 172 24.26 -1.58 -1.03
N GLU A 173 25.17 -0.92 -0.32
CA GLU A 173 26.62 -1.20 -0.41
C GLU A 173 26.96 -2.63 0.01
N LYS A 174 26.47 -3.09 1.18
CA LYS A 174 26.69 -4.46 1.67
C LYS A 174 26.14 -5.51 0.71
N ILE A 175 24.92 -5.32 0.21
CA ILE A 175 24.26 -6.26 -0.69
C ILE A 175 25.02 -6.38 -2.01
N VAL A 176 25.41 -5.24 -2.60
CA VAL A 176 26.18 -5.24 -3.85
C VAL A 176 27.55 -5.87 -3.65
N ALA A 177 28.25 -5.58 -2.56
CA ALA A 177 29.55 -6.19 -2.26
C ALA A 177 29.48 -7.73 -2.14
N LEU A 178 28.33 -8.26 -1.67
CA LEU A 178 28.09 -9.71 -1.58
C LEU A 178 27.65 -10.33 -2.91
N ALA A 179 26.85 -9.60 -3.70
CA ALA A 179 26.20 -10.11 -4.90
C ALA A 179 27.03 -9.95 -6.18
N VAL A 180 27.90 -8.93 -6.23
CA VAL A 180 28.71 -8.56 -7.40
C VAL A 180 30.20 -8.72 -7.05
N PRO A 181 30.68 -9.95 -6.85
CA PRO A 181 32.08 -10.16 -6.54
C PRO A 181 32.95 -9.86 -7.78
N GLU A 182 34.12 -9.30 -7.57
CA GLU A 182 35.15 -9.29 -8.59
C GLU A 182 35.43 -10.73 -9.05
N LYS A 183 35.67 -10.90 -10.36
CA LYS A 183 35.98 -12.20 -10.93
C LYS A 183 37.29 -12.75 -10.32
N LYS A 184 37.17 -13.59 -9.28
CA LYS A 184 38.30 -14.35 -8.71
C LYS A 184 38.29 -15.75 -9.31
N GLU A 185 39.46 -16.28 -9.65
CA GLU A 185 39.61 -17.69 -10.02
C GLU A 185 39.00 -18.56 -8.90
N GLY A 186 37.99 -19.38 -9.25
CA GLY A 186 37.25 -20.22 -8.30
C GLY A 186 35.97 -19.60 -7.68
N ALA A 187 35.55 -18.39 -8.05
CA ALA A 187 34.25 -17.87 -7.65
C ALA A 187 33.12 -18.75 -8.19
N LYS A 188 32.09 -19.02 -7.35
CA LYS A 188 30.93 -19.81 -7.78
C LYS A 188 30.27 -19.14 -9.00
N ASP A 189 30.40 -19.78 -10.13
CA ASP A 189 29.99 -19.34 -11.47
C ASP A 189 28.55 -18.77 -11.52
N ASN A 190 27.67 -19.28 -10.68
CA ASN A 190 26.24 -18.93 -10.68
C ASN A 190 25.92 -17.51 -10.18
N VAL A 191 26.68 -16.96 -9.22
CA VAL A 191 26.45 -15.61 -8.68
C VAL A 191 26.97 -14.57 -9.66
N TYR A 192 28.17 -14.78 -10.19
CA TYR A 192 28.76 -13.90 -11.21
C TYR A 192 27.89 -13.83 -12.47
N LYS A 193 27.49 -14.99 -13.01
CA LYS A 193 26.67 -15.09 -14.24
C LYS A 193 25.29 -14.47 -14.13
N ARG A 194 24.77 -14.25 -12.93
CA ARG A 194 23.51 -13.54 -12.73
C ARG A 194 23.55 -12.12 -13.32
N PHE A 195 24.68 -11.41 -13.15
CA PHE A 195 24.86 -10.04 -13.60
C PHE A 195 25.72 -9.93 -14.84
N PHE A 196 26.62 -10.88 -15.05
CA PHE A 196 27.58 -10.93 -16.14
C PHE A 196 27.42 -12.23 -16.94
N PRO A 197 26.31 -12.40 -17.69
CA PRO A 197 26.07 -13.62 -18.47
C PRO A 197 27.05 -13.79 -19.65
N LYS A 198 27.74 -12.72 -20.03
CA LYS A 198 28.78 -12.70 -21.09
C LYS A 198 30.13 -12.31 -20.50
N ASP A 199 31.20 -12.67 -21.15
CA ASP A 199 32.54 -12.17 -20.80
C ASP A 199 32.61 -10.65 -20.98
N VAL A 200 33.37 -10.00 -20.08
CA VAL A 200 33.58 -8.55 -20.14
C VAL A 200 34.40 -8.19 -21.37
N PRO A 201 33.91 -7.33 -22.26
CA PRO A 201 34.65 -6.95 -23.45
C PRO A 201 35.93 -6.17 -23.12
N ALA A 202 36.95 -6.30 -23.96
CA ALA A 202 38.21 -5.57 -23.80
C ALA A 202 38.09 -4.09 -24.25
N GLY A 203 37.31 -3.83 -25.28
CA GLY A 203 37.17 -2.47 -25.84
C GLY A 203 36.25 -1.56 -25.04
N SER A 204 36.57 -0.27 -24.95
CA SER A 204 35.81 0.72 -24.19
C SER A 204 34.37 0.90 -24.72
N LYS A 205 34.21 0.92 -26.05
CA LYS A 205 32.89 1.06 -26.66
C LYS A 205 32.00 -0.14 -26.40
N GLU A 206 32.57 -1.32 -26.47
CA GLU A 206 31.89 -2.61 -26.23
C GLU A 206 31.54 -2.75 -24.74
N ARG A 207 32.41 -2.33 -23.81
CA ARG A 207 32.11 -2.25 -22.37
C ARG A 207 30.91 -1.34 -22.10
N LYS A 208 30.87 -0.17 -22.71
CA LYS A 208 29.77 0.77 -22.55
C LYS A 208 28.44 0.19 -23.07
N ALA A 209 28.48 -0.51 -24.22
CA ALA A 209 27.31 -1.19 -24.74
C ALA A 209 26.84 -2.32 -23.80
N TYR A 210 27.76 -3.10 -23.27
CA TYR A 210 27.47 -4.17 -22.33
C TYR A 210 26.91 -3.65 -20.99
N ALA A 211 27.49 -2.59 -20.43
CA ALA A 211 26.95 -1.92 -19.25
C ALA A 211 25.50 -1.44 -19.48
N ARG A 212 25.20 -0.93 -20.68
CA ARG A 212 23.84 -0.54 -21.05
C ARG A 212 22.85 -1.71 -21.05
N GLU A 213 23.24 -2.87 -21.60
CA GLU A 213 22.41 -4.09 -21.55
C GLU A 213 22.14 -4.49 -20.10
N ILE A 214 23.18 -4.53 -19.24
CA ILE A 214 23.06 -4.87 -17.83
C ILE A 214 22.09 -3.92 -17.11
N PHE A 215 22.27 -2.60 -17.26
CA PHE A 215 21.45 -1.64 -16.54
C PHE A 215 20.02 -1.52 -17.08
N ALA A 216 19.79 -1.77 -18.38
CA ALA A 216 18.44 -1.81 -18.93
C ALA A 216 17.62 -2.93 -18.26
N ASP A 217 18.17 -4.13 -18.12
CA ASP A 217 17.51 -5.26 -17.46
C ASP A 217 17.44 -5.08 -15.93
N PHE A 218 18.57 -4.74 -15.29
CA PHE A 218 18.62 -4.57 -13.84
C PHE A 218 17.69 -3.48 -13.33
N ALA A 219 17.70 -2.30 -13.97
CA ALA A 219 16.84 -1.19 -13.56
C ALA A 219 15.36 -1.48 -13.86
N ARG A 220 15.04 -2.22 -14.94
CA ARG A 220 13.68 -2.69 -15.21
C ARG A 220 13.14 -3.54 -14.06
N LYS A 221 13.91 -4.51 -13.62
CA LYS A 221 13.56 -5.40 -12.49
C LYS A 221 13.48 -4.63 -11.18
N ALA A 222 14.50 -3.84 -10.85
CA ALA A 222 14.59 -3.08 -9.62
C ALA A 222 13.46 -2.05 -9.46
N PHE A 223 13.11 -1.33 -10.54
CA PHE A 223 12.04 -0.33 -10.55
C PHE A 223 10.67 -0.92 -10.89
N ARG A 224 10.60 -2.23 -11.17
CA ARG A 224 9.35 -2.94 -11.50
C ARG A 224 8.64 -2.36 -12.74
N ARG A 225 9.41 -1.68 -13.60
CA ARG A 225 8.98 -1.10 -14.88
C ARG A 225 10.20 -0.73 -15.72
N PRO A 226 10.06 -0.59 -17.04
CA PRO A 226 11.16 -0.15 -17.90
C PRO A 226 11.77 1.16 -17.40
N ALA A 227 13.10 1.20 -17.34
CA ALA A 227 13.82 2.44 -17.07
C ALA A 227 13.92 3.27 -18.35
N ASP A 228 13.71 4.57 -18.24
CA ASP A 228 13.89 5.48 -19.37
C ASP A 228 15.36 5.56 -19.82
N GLU A 229 15.56 5.92 -21.08
CA GLU A 229 16.86 6.01 -21.72
C GLU A 229 17.83 6.96 -20.97
N LYS A 230 17.31 8.04 -20.38
CA LYS A 230 18.11 9.00 -19.61
C LYS A 230 18.66 8.36 -18.33
N THR A 231 17.82 7.57 -17.66
CA THR A 231 18.23 6.82 -16.47
C THR A 231 19.30 5.80 -16.79
N VAL A 232 19.10 4.97 -17.84
CA VAL A 232 20.10 3.99 -18.27
C VAL A 232 21.42 4.66 -18.64
N LYS A 233 21.39 5.74 -19.42
CA LYS A 233 22.61 6.50 -19.77
C LYS A 233 23.34 7.03 -18.54
N ARG A 234 22.63 7.51 -17.53
CA ARG A 234 23.21 8.01 -16.29
C ARG A 234 23.91 6.90 -15.50
N LEU A 235 23.30 5.71 -15.41
CA LEU A 235 23.91 4.55 -14.75
C LEU A 235 25.16 4.08 -15.49
N VAL A 236 25.12 4.04 -16.83
CA VAL A 236 26.29 3.71 -17.64
C VAL A 236 27.44 4.71 -17.42
N ALA A 237 27.12 6.01 -17.39
CA ALA A 237 28.14 7.06 -17.15
C ALA A 237 28.77 6.94 -15.76
N MET A 238 27.95 6.63 -14.72
CA MET A 238 28.45 6.40 -13.36
C MET A 238 29.38 5.20 -13.29
N ALA A 239 29.00 4.08 -13.92
CA ALA A 239 29.86 2.89 -14.00
C ALA A 239 31.15 3.17 -14.77
N GLU A 240 31.08 3.90 -15.90
CA GLU A 240 32.23 4.27 -16.71
C GLU A 240 33.22 5.16 -15.94
N GLU A 241 32.73 6.11 -15.15
CA GLU A 241 33.53 6.97 -14.29
C GLU A 241 34.34 6.14 -13.27
N ASP A 242 33.74 5.11 -12.66
CA ASP A 242 34.40 4.24 -11.70
C ASP A 242 35.43 3.31 -12.39
N TYR A 243 34.99 2.47 -13.34
CA TYR A 243 35.88 1.48 -13.94
C TYR A 243 36.97 2.05 -14.86
N SER A 244 36.93 3.36 -15.14
CA SER A 244 38.02 4.05 -15.84
C SER A 244 39.13 4.51 -14.90
N GLN A 245 38.96 4.40 -13.60
CA GLN A 245 40.00 4.76 -12.63
C GLN A 245 41.07 3.69 -12.53
N PRO A 246 42.32 4.07 -12.26
CA PRO A 246 43.40 3.11 -12.06
C PRO A 246 43.10 2.11 -10.93
N GLY A 247 43.22 0.83 -11.23
CA GLY A 247 42.98 -0.25 -10.25
C GLY A 247 41.52 -0.68 -10.10
N GLN A 248 40.60 -0.02 -10.78
CA GLN A 248 39.19 -0.44 -10.78
C GLN A 248 38.88 -1.42 -11.89
N THR A 249 37.84 -2.24 -11.67
CA THR A 249 37.39 -3.28 -12.62
C THR A 249 36.04 -2.85 -13.25
N PHE A 250 35.65 -3.48 -14.36
CA PHE A 250 34.34 -3.29 -14.94
C PHE A 250 33.23 -3.64 -13.94
N GLU A 251 33.44 -4.73 -13.20
CA GLU A 251 32.51 -5.23 -12.19
C GLU A 251 32.34 -4.25 -11.03
N SER A 252 33.42 -3.58 -10.59
CA SER A 252 33.34 -2.55 -9.54
C SER A 252 32.46 -1.37 -9.98
N GLY A 253 32.64 -0.89 -11.22
CA GLY A 253 31.83 0.18 -11.76
C GLY A 253 30.35 -0.19 -11.92
N ILE A 254 30.07 -1.41 -12.39
CA ILE A 254 28.70 -1.90 -12.44
C ILE A 254 28.10 -1.98 -11.03
N GLY A 255 28.85 -2.49 -10.05
CA GLY A 255 28.44 -2.54 -8.65
C GLY A 255 28.11 -1.18 -8.09
N GLN A 256 28.98 -0.18 -8.32
CA GLN A 256 28.75 1.18 -7.84
C GLN A 256 27.43 1.79 -8.37
N ALA A 257 27.13 1.59 -9.66
CA ALA A 257 25.87 2.04 -10.21
C ALA A 257 24.65 1.23 -9.70
N MET A 258 24.84 -0.07 -9.39
CA MET A 258 23.79 -0.88 -8.74
C MET A 258 23.48 -0.38 -7.32
N VAL A 259 24.47 0.07 -6.55
CA VAL A 259 24.24 0.73 -5.25
C VAL A 259 23.32 1.94 -5.43
N ALA A 260 23.57 2.77 -6.43
CA ALA A 260 22.72 3.94 -6.71
C ALA A 260 21.28 3.55 -7.09
N VAL A 261 21.08 2.42 -7.77
CA VAL A 261 19.73 1.89 -8.06
C VAL A 261 19.03 1.44 -6.78
N LEU A 262 19.70 0.65 -5.93
CA LEU A 262 19.12 0.11 -4.69
C LEU A 262 18.86 1.20 -3.64
N ALA A 263 19.64 2.27 -3.63
CA ALA A 263 19.42 3.45 -2.79
C ALA A 263 18.39 4.45 -3.35
N SER A 264 17.91 4.21 -4.58
CA SER A 264 16.97 5.12 -5.24
C SER A 264 15.56 5.05 -4.64
N PRO A 265 14.86 6.18 -4.50
CA PRO A 265 13.44 6.18 -4.17
C PRO A 265 12.60 5.29 -5.09
N ARG A 266 12.94 5.17 -6.39
CA ARG A 266 12.25 4.29 -7.34
C ARG A 266 12.34 2.80 -7.00
N PHE A 267 13.37 2.40 -6.27
CA PHE A 267 13.49 1.05 -5.72
C PHE A 267 12.80 0.91 -4.38
N ILE A 268 13.07 1.84 -3.46
CA ILE A 268 12.60 1.78 -2.07
C ILE A 268 11.08 1.94 -1.98
N PHE A 269 10.50 2.83 -2.81
CA PHE A 269 9.06 3.06 -2.82
C PHE A 269 8.36 2.25 -3.92
N ARG A 270 7.11 1.92 -3.64
CA ARG A 270 6.18 1.42 -4.65
C ARG A 270 5.45 2.61 -5.25
N GLU A 271 5.95 3.08 -6.37
CA GLU A 271 5.33 4.12 -7.17
C GLU A 271 4.28 3.48 -8.10
N GLU A 272 3.11 4.09 -8.17
CA GLU A 272 2.03 3.66 -9.05
C GLU A 272 1.75 4.77 -10.06
N ALA A 273 1.76 4.40 -11.32
CA ALA A 273 1.39 5.29 -12.41
C ALA A 273 -0.03 4.96 -12.88
N THR A 274 -0.74 5.98 -13.34
CA THR A 274 -2.08 5.86 -13.88
C THR A 274 -2.10 6.10 -15.38
N ILE A 275 -3.05 5.47 -16.08
CA ILE A 275 -3.26 5.60 -17.51
C ILE A 275 -4.58 6.33 -17.79
N GLY A 276 -4.47 7.61 -18.17
CA GLY A 276 -5.57 8.39 -18.72
C GLY A 276 -6.76 8.59 -17.79
N LYS A 277 -7.89 8.95 -18.37
CA LYS A 277 -9.17 9.02 -17.68
C LYS A 277 -9.65 7.60 -17.41
N GLY A 278 -9.91 7.35 -16.14
CA GLY A 278 -10.34 6.06 -15.66
C GLY A 278 -11.75 5.66 -16.08
N ASP A 279 -12.43 4.99 -15.18
CA ASP A 279 -13.79 4.51 -15.38
C ASP A 279 -14.82 5.67 -15.48
N PRO A 280 -16.08 5.39 -15.79
CA PRO A 280 -17.15 6.39 -15.87
C PRO A 280 -17.35 7.21 -14.58
N HIS A 281 -16.83 6.74 -13.45
CA HIS A 281 -16.93 7.39 -12.15
C HIS A 281 -15.74 8.30 -11.83
N GLY A 282 -14.78 8.43 -12.75
CA GLY A 282 -13.61 9.29 -12.60
C GLY A 282 -12.45 8.67 -11.85
N ASN A 283 -12.50 7.37 -11.52
CA ASN A 283 -11.38 6.65 -10.94
C ASN A 283 -10.30 6.41 -12.00
N GLU A 284 -9.06 6.75 -11.70
CA GLU A 284 -7.94 6.50 -12.59
C GLU A 284 -7.53 5.03 -12.55
N LEU A 285 -7.32 4.44 -13.74
CA LEU A 285 -6.78 3.08 -13.85
C LEU A 285 -5.26 3.11 -13.65
N VAL A 286 -4.73 2.16 -12.91
CA VAL A 286 -3.28 1.96 -12.82
C VAL A 286 -2.76 1.33 -14.09
N ASP A 287 -1.50 1.63 -14.45
CA ASP A 287 -0.85 0.98 -15.58
C ASP A 287 -0.55 -0.51 -15.29
N GLU A 288 -0.20 -1.26 -16.34
CA GLU A 288 0.05 -2.69 -16.26
C GLU A 288 1.19 -3.04 -15.30
N TYR A 289 2.26 -2.25 -15.27
CA TYR A 289 3.39 -2.45 -14.34
C TYR A 289 3.00 -2.21 -12.89
N SER A 290 2.17 -1.21 -12.62
CA SER A 290 1.63 -0.96 -11.29
C SER A 290 0.70 -2.07 -10.84
N LEU A 291 -0.12 -2.60 -11.76
CA LEU A 291 -1.01 -3.74 -11.50
C LEU A 291 -0.20 -5.01 -11.18
N ALA A 292 0.80 -5.34 -12.00
CA ALA A 292 1.70 -6.46 -11.77
C ALA A 292 2.41 -6.32 -10.41
N SER A 293 2.93 -5.13 -10.10
CA SER A 293 3.55 -4.84 -8.82
C SER A 293 2.57 -4.99 -7.64
N ARG A 294 1.33 -4.51 -7.75
CA ARG A 294 0.30 -4.72 -6.72
C ARG A 294 0.07 -6.20 -6.46
N LEU A 295 -0.14 -6.97 -7.53
CA LEU A 295 -0.45 -8.40 -7.45
C LEU A 295 0.70 -9.18 -6.81
N SER A 296 1.94 -8.97 -7.25
CA SER A 296 3.11 -9.68 -6.72
C SER A 296 3.35 -9.41 -5.25
N TYR A 297 3.36 -8.14 -4.84
CA TYR A 297 3.55 -7.79 -3.42
C TYR A 297 2.38 -8.24 -2.53
N PHE A 298 1.17 -8.30 -3.07
CA PHE A 298 0.01 -8.82 -2.34
C PHE A 298 0.11 -10.34 -2.12
N LEU A 299 0.50 -11.11 -3.14
CA LEU A 299 0.50 -12.57 -3.09
C LEU A 299 1.74 -13.15 -2.42
N TRP A 300 2.94 -12.60 -2.69
CA TRP A 300 4.20 -13.16 -2.19
C TRP A 300 5.18 -12.15 -1.60
N SER A 301 4.73 -10.91 -1.36
CA SER A 301 5.51 -9.85 -0.72
C SER A 301 6.87 -9.60 -1.39
N SER A 302 6.93 -9.69 -2.72
CA SER A 302 8.14 -9.48 -3.54
C SER A 302 7.80 -8.83 -4.88
N MET A 303 8.85 -8.49 -5.64
CA MET A 303 8.71 -7.91 -6.98
C MET A 303 8.09 -8.90 -7.98
N PRO A 304 7.48 -8.42 -9.08
CA PRO A 304 7.02 -9.26 -10.18
C PRO A 304 8.16 -10.10 -10.77
N ASP A 305 7.85 -11.32 -11.18
CA ASP A 305 8.74 -12.18 -11.96
C ASP A 305 8.64 -11.89 -13.47
N GLU A 306 9.22 -12.77 -14.29
CA GLU A 306 9.22 -12.60 -15.74
C GLU A 306 7.89 -13.03 -16.41
N GLU A 307 7.04 -13.78 -15.69
CA GLU A 307 5.73 -14.22 -16.20
C GLU A 307 4.63 -13.17 -15.96
N LEU A 308 4.75 -12.41 -14.88
CA LEU A 308 3.82 -11.36 -14.48
C LEU A 308 4.20 -10.00 -15.08
#